data_7756448c206e59935e15b68a04ef849f
#
_entry.id   7756448c206e59935e15b68a04ef849f
#
_cell.length_a   1.000
_cell.length_b   1.000
_cell.length_c   1.000
_cell.angle_alpha   90.00
_cell.angle_beta   90.00
_cell.angle_gamma   90.00
#
_symmetry.space_group_name_H-M   'P 1'
#
loop_
_entity.id
_entity.type
_entity.pdbx_description
1 polymer ?
#
loop_
_entity_poly.entity_id
_entity_poly.type
_entity_poly.pdbx_seq_one_letter_code
_entity_poly.pdbx_strand_id
1 'polypeptide(L)'
;SESYHHLGFHSESLEPTLAPTRRVIVPEQAGPYIQFQNPGLTDDADAHTMGWPAPELGPEHNANRIITVFPLCSLTLSPNWIGWMRVTPGPAVDRHDVRLLYMVPPDAREWDGFEQTFAPLKQFVEGALQEDMSGLRALSNTHHSKLTDRTAGFSPLEATVAHFQRWIVDRMTAS
;
A
#
# COMPACT_ATOMS: atom_id res chain seq x y z
N SER A 1 -1.34 0.90 6.79
CA SER A 1 -2.69 1.46 6.68
C SER A 1 -3.64 0.64 7.55
N GLU A 2 -4.62 1.27 8.10
CA GLU A 2 -5.52 0.79 9.12
C GLU A 2 -6.84 0.33 8.47
N SER A 3 -7.59 -0.52 9.17
CA SER A 3 -8.86 -1.01 8.64
C SER A 3 -9.84 0.11 8.31
N TYR A 4 -9.90 1.15 9.15
CA TYR A 4 -10.79 2.29 8.90
C TYR A 4 -10.32 3.21 7.75
N HIS A 5 -9.01 3.23 7.42
CA HIS A 5 -8.53 3.92 6.24
C HIS A 5 -9.16 3.32 4.97
N HIS A 6 -9.20 2.01 4.85
CA HIS A 6 -9.87 1.35 3.74
C HIS A 6 -11.38 1.62 3.71
N LEU A 7 -12.05 1.57 4.86
CA LEU A 7 -13.49 1.80 4.94
C LEU A 7 -13.88 3.26 4.67
N GLY A 8 -13.07 4.21 5.14
CA GLY A 8 -13.38 5.63 5.01
C GLY A 8 -12.83 6.31 3.78
N PHE A 9 -11.67 5.87 3.32
CA PHE A 9 -10.93 6.51 2.24
C PHE A 9 -11.04 5.78 0.91
N HIS A 10 -10.99 4.45 0.95
CA HIS A 10 -11.02 3.59 -0.22
C HIS A 10 -12.31 2.79 -0.33
N SER A 11 -13.43 3.38 0.10
CA SER A 11 -14.73 2.71 0.09
C SER A 11 -15.19 2.31 -1.31
N GLU A 12 -14.77 3.02 -2.34
CA GLU A 12 -15.15 2.73 -3.72
C GLU A 12 -14.18 1.76 -4.40
N SER A 13 -12.89 1.84 -4.08
CA SER A 13 -11.85 1.06 -4.77
C SER A 13 -11.46 -0.22 -4.03
N LEU A 14 -11.10 -0.15 -2.76
CA LEU A 14 -10.50 -1.28 -2.03
C LEU A 14 -11.51 -2.06 -1.17
N GLU A 15 -12.50 -1.40 -0.58
CA GLU A 15 -13.47 -2.07 0.28
C GLU A 15 -14.17 -3.26 -0.41
N PRO A 16 -14.59 -3.17 -1.68
CA PRO A 16 -15.24 -4.28 -2.36
C PRO A 16 -14.35 -5.50 -2.58
N THR A 17 -13.04 -5.35 -2.51
CA THR A 17 -12.06 -6.39 -2.87
C THR A 17 -11.24 -6.93 -1.70
N LEU A 18 -11.27 -6.24 -0.57
CA LEU A 18 -10.50 -6.60 0.61
C LEU A 18 -11.40 -6.90 1.80
N ALA A 19 -10.95 -7.79 2.67
CA ALA A 19 -11.60 -8.07 3.95
C ALA A 19 -10.92 -7.28 5.08
N PRO A 20 -11.32 -6.03 5.36
CA PRO A 20 -10.65 -5.18 6.33
C PRO A 20 -10.57 -5.78 7.73
N THR A 21 -11.61 -6.55 8.11
CA THR A 21 -11.68 -7.25 9.39
C THR A 21 -10.72 -8.43 9.51
N ARG A 22 -10.21 -8.94 8.40
CA ARG A 22 -9.25 -10.05 8.34
C ARG A 22 -7.81 -9.56 8.19
N ARG A 23 -7.58 -8.26 8.22
CA ARG A 23 -6.26 -7.68 8.08
C ARG A 23 -5.34 -8.13 9.21
N VAL A 24 -4.22 -8.70 8.85
CA VAL A 24 -3.16 -9.06 9.78
C VAL A 24 -2.04 -8.04 9.68
N ILE A 25 -1.79 -7.32 10.76
CA ILE A 25 -0.56 -6.51 10.91
C ILE A 25 0.46 -7.45 11.53
N VAL A 26 1.62 -7.59 10.89
CA VAL A 26 2.72 -8.38 11.46
C VAL A 26 3.28 -7.62 12.66
N PRO A 27 3.16 -8.12 13.89
CA PRO A 27 3.36 -7.32 15.10
C PRO A 27 4.81 -6.95 15.38
N GLU A 28 5.77 -7.76 15.00
CA GLU A 28 7.18 -7.49 15.27
C GLU A 28 7.88 -6.86 14.07
N GLN A 29 8.00 -5.55 14.15
CA GLN A 29 8.66 -4.71 13.15
C GLN A 29 9.97 -4.20 13.73
N ALA A 30 11.06 -4.86 13.43
CA ALA A 30 12.37 -4.53 14.00
C ALA A 30 13.37 -4.10 12.93
N GLY A 31 13.05 -3.09 12.14
CA GLY A 31 13.95 -2.67 11.07
C GLY A 31 13.44 -1.44 10.34
N PRO A 32 14.10 -1.04 9.26
CA PRO A 32 13.72 0.11 8.45
C PRO A 32 12.55 -0.22 7.51
N TYR A 33 11.61 -1.02 7.96
CA TYR A 33 10.43 -1.39 7.17
C TYR A 33 9.23 -1.70 8.06
N ILE A 34 8.07 -1.69 7.47
CA ILE A 34 6.84 -2.26 7.99
C ILE A 34 6.29 -3.27 6.99
N GLN A 35 5.62 -4.27 7.50
CA GLN A 35 4.94 -5.26 6.69
C GLN A 35 3.54 -5.51 7.24
N PHE A 36 2.57 -5.64 6.36
CA PHE A 36 1.25 -6.11 6.70
C PHE A 36 0.65 -6.93 5.54
N GLN A 37 -0.34 -7.73 5.87
CA GLN A 37 -0.99 -8.63 4.94
C GLN A 37 -2.47 -8.31 4.86
N ASN A 38 -2.99 -8.22 3.65
CA ASN A 38 -4.40 -8.06 3.35
C ASN A 38 -4.93 -9.37 2.76
N PRO A 39 -5.64 -10.20 3.53
CA PRO A 39 -6.32 -11.36 2.98
C PRO A 39 -7.50 -10.93 2.11
N GLY A 40 -7.86 -11.73 1.11
CA GLY A 40 -9.05 -11.52 0.31
C GLY A 40 -10.34 -11.71 1.08
N LEU A 41 -11.46 -11.34 0.48
CA LEU A 41 -12.80 -11.52 1.05
C LEU A 41 -13.16 -12.98 1.26
N THR A 42 -12.63 -13.87 0.43
CA THR A 42 -12.84 -15.31 0.49
C THR A 42 -11.53 -16.04 0.79
N ASP A 43 -11.62 -17.29 1.19
CA ASP A 43 -10.45 -18.18 1.33
C ASP A 43 -10.03 -18.80 -0.01
N ASP A 44 -10.64 -18.36 -1.11
CA ASP A 44 -10.30 -18.81 -2.45
C ASP A 44 -8.88 -18.34 -2.82
N ALA A 45 -8.05 -19.27 -3.25
CA ALA A 45 -6.66 -19.01 -3.60
C ALA A 45 -6.52 -18.01 -4.76
N ASP A 46 -7.57 -17.87 -5.57
CA ASP A 46 -7.54 -17.01 -6.76
C ASP A 46 -7.97 -15.55 -6.49
N ALA A 47 -8.39 -15.25 -5.26
CA ALA A 47 -8.96 -13.92 -4.92
C ALA A 47 -8.00 -12.74 -5.16
N HIS A 48 -6.69 -12.99 -5.22
CA HIS A 48 -5.68 -11.96 -5.47
C HIS A 48 -4.82 -12.24 -6.70
N THR A 49 -5.18 -13.26 -7.48
CA THR A 49 -4.47 -13.59 -8.72
C THR A 49 -5.07 -12.83 -9.89
N MET A 50 -4.21 -12.44 -10.82
CA MET A 50 -4.65 -11.99 -12.14
C MET A 50 -4.86 -13.22 -13.03
N GLY A 51 -5.70 -13.08 -14.03
CA GLY A 51 -6.06 -14.19 -14.93
C GLY A 51 -4.97 -14.66 -15.90
N TRP A 52 -3.74 -14.14 -15.79
CA TRP A 52 -2.62 -14.61 -16.61
C TRP A 52 -1.92 -15.83 -16.02
N PRO A 53 -1.16 -16.58 -16.83
CA PRO A 53 -0.39 -17.73 -16.35
C PRO A 53 0.54 -17.35 -15.19
N ALA A 54 0.50 -18.14 -14.14
CA ALA A 54 1.36 -18.01 -12.98
C ALA A 54 1.74 -19.38 -12.44
N PRO A 55 2.85 -19.49 -11.69
CA PRO A 55 3.14 -20.67 -10.91
C PRO A 55 1.98 -21.01 -9.97
N GLU A 56 1.67 -22.28 -9.81
CA GLU A 56 0.75 -22.74 -8.77
C GLU A 56 1.32 -22.36 -7.40
N LEU A 57 0.57 -21.55 -6.68
CA LEU A 57 0.91 -21.12 -5.34
C LEU A 57 -0.04 -21.77 -4.34
N GLY A 58 0.47 -22.18 -3.18
CA GLY A 58 -0.36 -22.70 -2.12
C GLY A 58 -1.29 -21.64 -1.50
N PRO A 59 -2.32 -22.09 -0.77
CA PRO A 59 -3.31 -21.18 -0.17
C PRO A 59 -2.72 -20.15 0.80
N GLU A 60 -1.53 -20.41 1.33
CA GLU A 60 -0.78 -19.47 2.18
C GLU A 60 -0.32 -18.22 1.42
N HIS A 61 -0.35 -18.25 0.09
CA HIS A 61 -0.01 -17.12 -0.76
C HIS A 61 -1.24 -16.30 -1.18
N ASN A 62 -2.43 -16.71 -0.79
CA ASN A 62 -3.67 -16.00 -1.10
C ASN A 62 -3.83 -14.74 -0.26
N ALA A 63 -2.93 -13.80 -0.43
CA ALA A 63 -2.99 -12.50 0.22
C ALA A 63 -2.09 -11.49 -0.50
N ASN A 64 -2.50 -10.24 -0.46
CA ASN A 64 -1.59 -9.14 -0.76
C ASN A 64 -0.73 -8.84 0.47
N ARG A 65 0.58 -8.87 0.29
CA ARG A 65 1.52 -8.38 1.31
C ARG A 65 2.03 -7.02 0.89
N ILE A 66 1.92 -6.05 1.78
CA ILE A 66 2.48 -4.72 1.55
C ILE A 66 3.68 -4.56 2.47
N ILE A 67 4.83 -4.28 1.88
CA ILE A 67 6.08 -4.04 2.57
C ILE A 67 6.50 -2.62 2.24
N THR A 68 6.49 -1.73 3.23
CA THR A 68 7.00 -0.38 3.07
C THR A 68 8.41 -0.32 3.65
N VAL A 69 9.38 -0.13 2.78
CA VAL A 69 10.79 0.07 3.12
C VAL A 69 11.03 1.56 3.29
N PHE A 70 11.50 1.94 4.45
CA PHE A 70 11.65 3.33 4.83
C PHE A 70 12.79 4.03 4.06
N PRO A 71 12.60 5.30 3.75
CA PRO A 71 11.40 6.10 3.99
C PRO A 71 10.42 6.14 2.80
N LEU A 72 10.79 5.69 1.60
CA LEU A 72 10.16 6.15 0.35
C LEU A 72 9.83 5.03 -0.65
N CYS A 73 9.83 3.78 -0.22
CA CYS A 73 9.59 2.64 -1.11
C CYS A 73 8.50 1.74 -0.55
N SER A 74 7.57 1.31 -1.37
CA SER A 74 6.57 0.30 -1.01
C SER A 74 6.49 -0.77 -2.07
N LEU A 75 6.38 -2.02 -1.62
CA LEU A 75 6.17 -3.19 -2.44
C LEU A 75 4.80 -3.78 -2.11
N THR A 76 4.00 -4.02 -3.13
CA THR A 76 2.80 -4.84 -3.03
C THR A 76 3.10 -6.18 -3.65
N LEU A 77 3.11 -7.23 -2.84
CA LEU A 77 3.34 -8.60 -3.27
C LEU A 77 2.00 -9.30 -3.37
N SER A 78 1.57 -9.59 -4.59
CA SER A 78 0.42 -10.44 -4.90
C SER A 78 0.90 -11.79 -5.41
N PRO A 79 0.05 -12.81 -5.44
CA PRO A 79 0.47 -14.16 -5.84
C PRO A 79 1.17 -14.23 -7.21
N ASN A 80 0.74 -13.45 -8.18
CA ASN A 80 1.28 -13.52 -9.54
C ASN A 80 1.66 -12.15 -10.16
N TRP A 81 1.81 -11.12 -9.32
CA TRP A 81 2.36 -9.83 -9.74
C TRP A 81 2.97 -9.09 -8.54
N ILE A 82 3.86 -8.17 -8.82
CA ILE A 82 4.45 -7.29 -7.81
C ILE A 82 4.28 -5.84 -8.26
N GLY A 83 3.71 -5.02 -7.39
CA GLY A 83 3.72 -3.57 -7.52
C GLY A 83 4.89 -2.98 -6.75
N TRP A 84 5.65 -2.09 -7.37
CA TRP A 84 6.68 -1.30 -6.71
C TRP A 84 6.36 0.18 -6.83
N MET A 85 6.14 0.83 -5.70
CA MET A 85 5.96 2.26 -5.61
C MET A 85 7.22 2.91 -5.01
N ARG A 86 7.73 3.91 -5.67
CA ARG A 86 8.81 4.76 -5.19
C ARG A 86 8.35 6.21 -5.15
N VAL A 87 8.56 6.84 -4.00
CA VAL A 87 8.37 8.27 -3.83
C VAL A 87 9.74 8.94 -3.92
N THR A 88 9.85 10.01 -4.68
CA THR A 88 11.06 10.82 -4.78
C THR A 88 10.73 12.24 -4.36
N PRO A 89 11.46 12.81 -3.37
CA PRO A 89 11.27 14.21 -2.99
C PRO A 89 11.48 15.14 -4.18
N GLY A 90 10.57 16.10 -4.33
CA GLY A 90 10.67 17.15 -5.32
C GLY A 90 11.52 18.33 -4.83
N PRO A 91 11.57 19.41 -5.61
CA PRO A 91 12.38 20.58 -5.30
C PRO A 91 11.83 21.44 -4.13
N ALA A 92 10.61 21.17 -3.69
CA ALA A 92 9.95 21.85 -2.58
C ALA A 92 9.39 20.83 -1.59
N VAL A 93 9.20 21.23 -0.34
CA VAL A 93 8.77 20.36 0.77
C VAL A 93 7.40 19.72 0.50
N ASP A 94 6.54 20.41 -0.24
CA ASP A 94 5.19 19.96 -0.60
C ASP A 94 5.11 19.25 -1.96
N ARG A 95 6.27 18.93 -2.55
CA ARG A 95 6.37 18.31 -3.87
C ARG A 95 7.10 16.99 -3.81
N HIS A 96 6.53 16.00 -4.48
CA HIS A 96 7.16 14.69 -4.67
C HIS A 96 6.67 14.05 -5.99
N ASP A 97 7.50 13.18 -6.53
CA ASP A 97 7.16 12.34 -7.67
C ASP A 97 6.90 10.92 -7.19
N VAL A 98 5.83 10.32 -7.69
CA VAL A 98 5.51 8.91 -7.45
C VAL A 98 5.73 8.13 -8.73
N ARG A 99 6.53 7.08 -8.65
CA ARG A 99 6.74 6.14 -9.75
C ARG A 99 6.20 4.77 -9.35
N LEU A 100 5.37 4.22 -10.23
CA LEU A 100 4.85 2.86 -10.12
C LEU A 100 5.52 1.97 -11.17
N LEU A 101 5.93 0.79 -10.75
CA LEU A 101 6.37 -0.29 -11.63
C LEU A 101 5.56 -1.53 -11.30
N TYR A 102 5.21 -2.26 -12.34
CA TYR A 102 4.54 -3.55 -12.23
C TYR A 102 5.47 -4.63 -12.77
N MET A 103 5.69 -5.66 -11.98
CA MET A 103 6.45 -6.83 -12.35
C MET A 103 5.50 -8.01 -12.44
N VAL A 104 5.53 -8.70 -13.55
CA VAL A 104 4.71 -9.86 -13.84
C VAL A 104 5.60 -11.01 -14.30
N PRO A 105 5.16 -12.27 -14.19
CA PRO A 105 5.90 -13.40 -14.75
C PRO A 105 6.19 -13.18 -16.24
N PRO A 106 7.32 -13.66 -16.76
CA PRO A 106 7.66 -13.49 -18.17
C PRO A 106 6.55 -13.98 -19.12
N ASP A 107 6.02 -15.16 -18.85
CA ASP A 107 4.98 -15.82 -19.66
C ASP A 107 3.65 -15.04 -19.66
N ALA A 108 3.41 -14.22 -18.62
CA ALA A 108 2.21 -13.41 -18.55
C ALA A 108 2.13 -12.39 -19.71
N ARG A 109 3.27 -11.83 -20.12
CA ARG A 109 3.33 -10.84 -21.20
C ARG A 109 3.12 -11.44 -22.58
N GLU A 110 3.38 -12.71 -22.74
CA GLU A 110 3.19 -13.45 -23.99
C GLU A 110 1.77 -14.03 -24.13
N TRP A 111 0.97 -13.93 -23.07
CA TRP A 111 -0.41 -14.40 -23.05
C TRP A 111 -1.33 -13.41 -23.78
N ASP A 112 -2.16 -13.92 -24.68
CA ASP A 112 -3.05 -13.09 -25.53
C ASP A 112 -4.03 -12.22 -24.76
N GLY A 113 -4.38 -12.60 -23.52
CA GLY A 113 -5.26 -11.84 -22.62
C GLY A 113 -4.56 -10.77 -21.76
N PHE A 114 -3.24 -10.58 -21.91
CA PHE A 114 -2.45 -9.75 -20.99
C PHE A 114 -2.96 -8.32 -20.90
N GLU A 115 -3.10 -7.63 -21.99
CA GLU A 115 -3.51 -6.21 -22.00
C GLU A 115 -4.93 -6.01 -21.44
N GLN A 116 -5.85 -6.92 -21.74
CA GLN A 116 -7.22 -6.90 -21.26
C GLN A 116 -7.29 -7.07 -19.71
N THR A 117 -6.33 -7.77 -19.14
CA THR A 117 -6.25 -8.02 -17.69
C THR A 117 -5.38 -6.98 -16.99
N PHE A 118 -4.31 -6.54 -17.63
CA PHE A 118 -3.37 -5.58 -17.03
C PHE A 118 -3.94 -4.16 -16.97
N ALA A 119 -4.68 -3.73 -17.98
CA ALA A 119 -5.24 -2.38 -18.01
C ALA A 119 -6.22 -2.11 -16.83
N PRO A 120 -7.17 -2.99 -16.49
CA PRO A 120 -7.99 -2.85 -15.29
C PRO A 120 -7.19 -2.85 -13.98
N LEU A 121 -6.18 -3.70 -13.83
CA LEU A 121 -5.30 -3.70 -12.66
C LEU A 121 -4.60 -2.34 -12.50
N LYS A 122 -4.03 -1.83 -13.57
CA LYS A 122 -3.37 -0.52 -13.59
C LYS A 122 -4.36 0.58 -13.19
N GLN A 123 -5.53 0.59 -13.79
CA GLN A 123 -6.58 1.58 -13.48
C GLN A 123 -7.01 1.51 -12.02
N PHE A 124 -7.17 0.31 -11.47
CA PHE A 124 -7.51 0.09 -10.06
C PHE A 124 -6.46 0.67 -9.12
N VAL A 125 -5.19 0.35 -9.33
CA VAL A 125 -4.09 0.86 -8.48
C VAL A 125 -3.94 2.38 -8.61
N GLU A 126 -4.03 2.92 -9.82
CA GLU A 126 -3.95 4.36 -10.06
C GLU A 126 -5.16 5.09 -9.45
N GLY A 127 -6.35 4.49 -9.48
CA GLY A 127 -7.56 5.02 -8.83
C GLY A 127 -7.40 5.14 -7.32
N ALA A 128 -6.94 4.07 -6.65
CA ALA A 128 -6.67 4.08 -5.22
C ALA A 128 -5.65 5.16 -4.82
N LEU A 129 -4.59 5.34 -5.63
CA LEU A 129 -3.62 6.41 -5.39
C LEU A 129 -4.20 7.82 -5.59
N GLN A 130 -5.14 8.01 -6.51
CA GLN A 130 -5.80 9.32 -6.66
C GLN A 130 -6.69 9.65 -5.47
N GLU A 131 -7.34 8.66 -4.86
CA GLU A 131 -8.08 8.84 -3.62
C GLU A 131 -7.12 9.31 -2.51
N ASP A 132 -5.99 8.63 -2.31
CA ASP A 132 -4.94 9.04 -1.36
C ASP A 132 -4.44 10.46 -1.62
N MET A 133 -4.17 10.81 -2.86
CA MET A 133 -3.69 12.14 -3.23
C MET A 133 -4.69 13.25 -2.88
N SER A 134 -5.98 12.98 -2.98
CA SER A 134 -7.02 13.94 -2.58
C SER A 134 -6.97 14.23 -1.08
N GLY A 135 -6.83 13.19 -0.26
CA GLY A 135 -6.70 13.31 1.17
C GLY A 135 -5.41 13.98 1.62
N LEU A 136 -4.29 13.63 1.00
CA LEU A 136 -3.00 14.28 1.28
C LEU A 136 -3.04 15.78 0.99
N ARG A 137 -3.73 16.21 -0.07
CA ARG A 137 -3.95 17.63 -0.35
C ARG A 137 -4.78 18.32 0.73
N ALA A 138 -5.85 17.66 1.18
CA ALA A 138 -6.69 18.17 2.26
C ALA A 138 -5.89 18.29 3.57
N LEU A 139 -5.10 17.27 3.93
CA LEU A 139 -4.19 17.29 5.09
C LEU A 139 -3.13 18.38 4.98
N SER A 140 -2.51 18.56 3.83
CA SER A 140 -1.53 19.62 3.60
C SER A 140 -2.11 21.00 3.87
N ASN A 141 -3.34 21.24 3.42
CA ASN A 141 -4.03 22.51 3.69
C ASN A 141 -4.31 22.72 5.18
N THR A 142 -4.65 21.65 5.92
CA THR A 142 -4.90 21.74 7.37
C THR A 142 -3.62 21.95 8.16
N HIS A 143 -2.49 21.38 7.74
CA HIS A 143 -1.20 21.58 8.43
C HIS A 143 -0.72 23.02 8.44
N HIS A 144 -1.17 23.84 7.53
CA HIS A 144 -0.89 25.30 7.53
C HIS A 144 -1.81 26.09 8.45
N SER A 145 -2.87 25.47 9.00
CA SER A 145 -3.78 26.13 9.92
C SER A 145 -3.13 26.29 11.31
N LYS A 146 -3.26 27.47 11.87
CA LYS A 146 -2.86 27.75 13.26
C LYS A 146 -3.73 27.03 14.30
N LEU A 147 -4.88 26.52 13.89
CA LEU A 147 -5.84 25.80 14.73
C LEU A 147 -5.58 24.29 14.78
N THR A 148 -4.63 23.78 13.98
CA THR A 148 -4.32 22.36 13.97
C THR A 148 -3.50 22.01 15.21
N ASP A 149 -4.09 21.20 16.09
CA ASP A 149 -3.34 20.55 17.18
C ASP A 149 -2.42 19.48 16.57
N ARG A 150 -1.14 19.57 16.88
CA ARG A 150 -0.10 18.67 16.39
C ARG A 150 0.22 17.54 17.36
N THR A 151 -0.52 17.41 18.44
CA THR A 151 -0.29 16.43 19.51
C THR A 151 -1.22 15.22 19.43
N ALA A 152 -1.68 14.84 18.25
CA ALA A 152 -2.49 13.65 18.06
C ALA A 152 -1.74 12.39 18.48
N GLY A 153 -2.36 11.55 19.28
CA GLY A 153 -1.86 10.23 19.64
C GLY A 153 -2.17 9.20 18.53
N PHE A 154 -1.42 8.10 18.53
CA PHE A 154 -1.69 6.97 17.65
C PHE A 154 -2.65 5.99 18.31
N SER A 155 -3.60 5.48 17.54
CA SER A 155 -4.39 4.32 17.94
C SER A 155 -3.54 3.03 17.89
N PRO A 156 -3.93 1.95 18.56
CA PRO A 156 -3.27 0.66 18.42
C PRO A 156 -3.22 0.15 16.97
N LEU A 157 -4.19 0.55 16.13
CA LEU A 157 -4.23 0.19 14.71
C LEU A 157 -3.21 0.96 13.87
N GLU A 158 -2.63 2.04 14.40
CA GLU A 158 -1.61 2.87 13.77
C GLU A 158 -0.19 2.55 14.24
N ALA A 159 0.02 1.39 14.84
CA ALA A 159 1.33 0.97 15.35
C ALA A 159 2.44 1.02 14.28
N THR A 160 2.10 0.73 13.02
CA THR A 160 3.03 0.82 11.89
C THR A 160 3.44 2.25 11.59
N VAL A 161 2.52 3.21 11.69
CA VAL A 161 2.80 4.64 11.52
C VAL A 161 3.70 5.14 12.65
N ALA A 162 3.40 4.75 13.90
CA ALA A 162 4.23 5.08 15.05
C ALA A 162 5.65 4.49 14.93
N HIS A 163 5.79 3.28 14.38
CA HIS A 163 7.10 2.68 14.10
C HIS A 163 7.90 3.49 13.06
N PHE A 164 7.25 3.88 11.97
CA PHE A 164 7.88 4.73 10.94
C PHE A 164 8.32 6.08 11.50
N GLN A 165 7.48 6.75 12.27
CA GLN A 165 7.83 8.06 12.86
C GLN A 165 8.98 7.95 13.84
N ARG A 166 9.01 6.93 14.70
CA ARG A 166 10.16 6.69 15.59
C ARG A 166 11.45 6.48 14.80
N TRP A 167 11.40 5.67 13.74
CA TRP A 167 12.56 5.46 12.88
C TRP A 167 13.09 6.77 12.28
N ILE A 168 12.21 7.68 11.84
CA ILE A 168 12.62 9.01 11.34
C ILE A 168 13.29 9.81 12.45
N VAL A 169 12.65 9.91 13.63
CA VAL A 169 13.19 10.67 14.77
C VAL A 169 14.57 10.15 15.16
N ASP A 170 14.73 8.84 15.30
CA ASP A 170 16.01 8.21 15.64
C ASP A 170 17.12 8.57 14.63
N ARG A 171 16.79 8.62 13.32
CA ARG A 171 17.75 8.99 12.27
C ARG A 171 18.08 10.49 12.28
N MET A 172 17.13 11.34 12.63
CA MET A 172 17.36 12.79 12.71
C MET A 172 18.12 13.20 13.98
N THR A 173 18.06 12.37 15.02
CA THR A 173 18.70 12.66 16.32
C THR A 173 20.00 11.88 16.54
N ALA A 174 20.28 10.87 15.72
CA ALA A 174 21.57 10.19 15.73
C ALA A 174 22.63 11.08 15.08
N SER A 175 23.31 11.84 15.91
CA SER A 175 24.48 12.70 15.57
C SER A 175 25.79 11.94 15.77
#